data_2e85814c2034d43768fd10b1e0b412da
#
_entry.id   2e85814c2034d43768fd10b1e0b412da
#
_cell.length_a   1.000
_cell.length_b   1.000
_cell.length_c   1.000
_cell.angle_alpha   90.00
_cell.angle_beta   90.00
_cell.angle_gamma   90.00
#
_symmetry.space_group_name_H-M   'P 1'
#
loop_
_entity.id
_entity.type
_entity.pdbx_description
1 polymer ?
#
loop_
_entity_poly.entity_id
_entity_poly.type
_entity_poly.pdbx_seq_one_letter_code
_entity_poly.pdbx_strand_id
1 'polypeptide(L)'
;SNQGIPTQFLPWQETLQSHFILPLAAWDYANFYDEFTQWIKQHKNAFINPAELMLWNSHKGYLCDLQNWGVNVIPTLICSAKTSEILIALERQDWPEFVIKPAVGQSGNLVTKLKQGEALPDLSVYGEQVVLQPFIPEVATNGETSLIFFNGVFSHAIRRQPPQNEWRANSQYKVKIIPVEVDGYIIETARHVLHKLPEMPVYARVDGTIINNQFLLNELELIEPALYLDRWKGATERFVDVLKSRILK
;
A
#
# COMPACT_ATOMS: atom_id res chain seq x y z
N SER A 1 -25.55 7.60 7.03
CA SER A 1 -25.16 8.14 5.72
C SER A 1 -26.39 8.42 4.87
N ASN A 2 -26.30 9.36 3.93
CA ASN A 2 -27.40 9.69 3.00
C ASN A 2 -27.78 8.51 2.07
N GLN A 3 -27.07 7.38 2.16
CA GLN A 3 -27.25 6.18 1.35
C GLN A 3 -27.93 5.02 2.12
N GLY A 4 -28.41 5.30 3.35
CA GLY A 4 -29.18 4.33 4.13
C GLY A 4 -28.37 3.23 4.82
N ILE A 5 -27.03 3.32 4.83
CA ILE A 5 -26.18 2.42 5.60
C ILE A 5 -25.84 3.10 6.93
N PRO A 6 -26.30 2.60 8.08
CA PRO A 6 -25.89 3.11 9.37
C PRO A 6 -24.37 2.94 9.52
N THR A 7 -23.69 4.02 9.85
CA THR A 7 -22.21 4.03 9.94
C THR A 7 -21.79 4.73 11.21
N GLN A 8 -20.84 4.14 11.93
CA GLN A 8 -20.20 4.71 13.11
C GLN A 8 -18.71 4.74 12.91
N PHE A 9 -18.05 5.83 13.31
CA PHE A 9 -16.60 5.95 13.33
C PHE A 9 -16.11 5.73 14.75
N LEU A 10 -15.19 4.78 14.92
CA LEU A 10 -14.61 4.41 16.21
C LEU A 10 -13.11 4.14 16.02
N PRO A 11 -12.27 4.35 17.06
CA PRO A 11 -10.94 3.78 17.09
C PRO A 11 -11.00 2.26 16.91
N TRP A 12 -10.07 1.69 16.15
CA TRP A 12 -10.08 0.24 15.91
C TRP A 12 -9.82 -0.57 17.19
N GLN A 13 -9.20 0.03 18.21
CA GLN A 13 -8.98 -0.59 19.53
C GLN A 13 -10.27 -0.75 20.34
N GLU A 14 -11.35 -0.04 19.99
CA GLU A 14 -12.64 -0.19 20.67
C GLU A 14 -13.34 -1.47 20.22
N THR A 15 -13.89 -2.22 21.19
CA THR A 15 -14.62 -3.45 20.90
C THR A 15 -15.96 -3.11 20.23
N LEU A 16 -16.13 -3.57 19.00
CA LEU A 16 -17.33 -3.34 18.22
C LEU A 16 -18.21 -4.59 18.18
N GLN A 17 -19.49 -4.41 18.44
CA GLN A 17 -20.53 -5.33 18.00
C GLN A 17 -21.01 -4.90 16.60
N SER A 18 -20.09 -4.82 15.65
CA SER A 18 -20.42 -4.45 14.28
C SER A 18 -20.52 -5.68 13.40
N HIS A 19 -21.51 -5.68 12.49
CA HIS A 19 -21.62 -6.72 11.49
C HIS A 19 -20.56 -6.59 10.39
N PHE A 20 -20.09 -5.35 10.13
CA PHE A 20 -19.11 -5.07 9.10
C PHE A 20 -18.09 -4.03 9.58
N ILE A 21 -16.84 -4.29 9.29
CA ILE A 21 -15.70 -3.44 9.66
C ILE A 21 -14.99 -2.97 8.39
N LEU A 22 -14.75 -1.65 8.31
CA LEU A 22 -14.03 -0.99 7.22
C LEU A 22 -12.89 -0.17 7.82
N PRO A 23 -11.63 -0.67 7.85
CA PRO A 23 -10.52 -0.08 8.62
C PRO A 23 -9.80 1.06 7.88
N LEU A 24 -10.47 1.85 7.05
CA LEU A 24 -9.86 2.88 6.18
C LEU A 24 -9.10 4.00 6.91
N ALA A 25 -9.18 4.08 8.22
CA ALA A 25 -8.50 5.10 9.02
C ALA A 25 -7.59 4.50 10.11
N ALA A 26 -7.24 3.22 10.03
CA ALA A 26 -6.36 2.55 10.99
C ALA A 26 -4.87 2.87 10.73
N TRP A 27 -4.54 4.15 10.53
CA TRP A 27 -3.19 4.59 10.12
C TRP A 27 -2.12 4.50 11.19
N ASP A 28 -2.46 4.07 12.39
CA ASP A 28 -1.55 3.90 13.51
C ASP A 28 -1.19 2.43 13.79
N TYR A 29 -1.73 1.49 13.02
CA TYR A 29 -1.62 0.05 13.30
C TYR A 29 -0.17 -0.44 13.40
N ALA A 30 0.76 0.18 12.67
CA ALA A 30 2.17 -0.22 12.72
C ALA A 30 2.81 0.03 14.10
N ASN A 31 2.26 0.94 14.90
CA ASN A 31 2.69 1.19 16.28
C ASN A 31 2.15 0.15 17.26
N PHE A 32 1.14 -0.62 16.86
CA PHE A 32 0.40 -1.60 17.68
C PHE A 32 0.20 -2.89 16.87
N TYR A 33 1.26 -3.36 16.20
CA TYR A 33 1.14 -4.39 15.17
C TYR A 33 0.58 -5.71 15.68
N ASP A 34 1.00 -6.17 16.85
CA ASP A 34 0.53 -7.42 17.43
C ASP A 34 -0.94 -7.33 17.80
N GLU A 35 -1.35 -6.24 18.45
CA GLU A 35 -2.74 -5.97 18.82
C GLU A 35 -3.62 -5.86 17.56
N PHE A 36 -3.13 -5.19 16.52
CA PHE A 36 -3.86 -5.02 15.28
C PHE A 36 -4.06 -6.36 14.55
N THR A 37 -3.02 -7.19 14.44
CA THR A 37 -3.12 -8.51 13.81
C THR A 37 -4.02 -9.44 14.62
N GLN A 38 -3.99 -9.35 15.95
CA GLN A 38 -4.90 -10.09 16.82
C GLN A 38 -6.35 -9.62 16.63
N TRP A 39 -6.59 -8.32 16.54
CA TRP A 39 -7.90 -7.73 16.27
C TRP A 39 -8.46 -8.21 14.92
N ILE A 40 -7.66 -8.25 13.85
CA ILE A 40 -8.09 -8.82 12.56
C ILE A 40 -8.50 -10.29 12.72
N LYS A 41 -7.70 -11.11 13.41
CA LYS A 41 -8.01 -12.54 13.62
C LYS A 41 -9.29 -12.75 14.41
N GLN A 42 -9.54 -11.95 15.44
CA GLN A 42 -10.74 -12.02 16.29
C GLN A 42 -12.01 -11.64 15.52
N HIS A 43 -11.93 -10.69 14.58
CA HIS A 43 -13.06 -10.16 13.83
C HIS A 43 -13.08 -10.60 12.36
N LYS A 44 -12.39 -11.68 12.00
CA LYS A 44 -12.12 -12.09 10.61
C LYS A 44 -13.34 -12.12 9.69
N ASN A 45 -14.53 -12.44 10.21
CA ASN A 45 -15.76 -12.54 9.42
C ASN A 45 -16.48 -11.20 9.25
N ALA A 46 -16.06 -10.16 9.97
CA ALA A 46 -16.71 -8.86 9.93
C ALA A 46 -16.06 -7.89 8.93
N PHE A 47 -14.82 -8.14 8.51
CA PHE A 47 -14.13 -7.23 7.61
C PHE A 47 -14.72 -7.22 6.19
N ILE A 48 -14.76 -6.04 5.61
CA ILE A 48 -15.16 -5.83 4.20
C ILE A 48 -14.16 -6.51 3.27
N ASN A 49 -12.85 -6.23 3.41
CA ASN A 49 -11.82 -7.01 2.73
C ASN A 49 -11.54 -8.30 3.49
N PRO A 50 -11.13 -9.39 2.80
CA PRO A 50 -10.78 -10.64 3.44
C PRO A 50 -9.67 -10.46 4.49
N ALA A 51 -9.91 -10.96 5.70
CA ALA A 51 -8.98 -10.81 6.82
C ALA A 51 -7.60 -11.41 6.53
N GLU A 52 -7.55 -12.54 5.85
CA GLU A 52 -6.30 -13.21 5.49
C GLU A 52 -5.47 -12.35 4.52
N LEU A 53 -6.11 -11.68 3.56
CA LEU A 53 -5.43 -10.72 2.69
C LEU A 53 -4.91 -9.51 3.45
N MET A 54 -5.67 -9.02 4.44
CA MET A 54 -5.24 -7.89 5.27
C MET A 54 -4.03 -8.28 6.13
N LEU A 55 -4.04 -9.47 6.76
CA LEU A 55 -2.91 -9.98 7.52
C LEU A 55 -1.66 -10.13 6.66
N TRP A 56 -1.79 -10.72 5.46
CA TRP A 56 -0.70 -10.83 4.51
C TRP A 56 -0.17 -9.46 4.07
N ASN A 57 -1.06 -8.52 3.76
CA ASN A 57 -0.71 -7.18 3.29
C ASN A 57 -0.13 -6.27 4.39
N SER A 58 -0.36 -6.57 5.68
CA SER A 58 0.14 -5.77 6.80
C SER A 58 1.67 -5.79 6.95
N HIS A 59 2.34 -6.76 6.34
CA HIS A 59 3.79 -6.89 6.32
C HIS A 59 4.31 -6.83 4.87
N LYS A 60 5.25 -5.93 4.58
CA LYS A 60 5.72 -5.67 3.20
C LYS A 60 6.45 -6.86 2.52
N GLY A 61 6.58 -7.99 3.21
CA GLY A 61 6.97 -9.27 2.63
C GLY A 61 6.09 -9.68 1.45
N TYR A 62 4.85 -9.21 1.39
CA TYR A 62 3.95 -9.45 0.27
C TYR A 62 4.52 -8.99 -1.09
N LEU A 63 5.42 -8.00 -1.09
CA LEU A 63 6.09 -7.54 -2.32
C LEU A 63 7.01 -8.62 -2.90
N CYS A 64 7.69 -9.40 -2.04
CA CYS A 64 8.48 -10.54 -2.50
C CYS A 64 7.58 -11.66 -3.06
N ASP A 65 6.42 -11.90 -2.45
CA ASP A 65 5.46 -12.87 -2.97
C ASP A 65 4.95 -12.44 -4.34
N LEU A 66 4.53 -11.18 -4.49
CA LEU A 66 4.09 -10.62 -5.79
C LEU A 66 5.20 -10.72 -6.85
N GLN A 67 6.45 -10.43 -6.49
CA GLN A 67 7.60 -10.59 -7.38
C GLN A 67 7.76 -12.05 -7.82
N ASN A 68 7.66 -13.00 -6.89
CA ASN A 68 7.72 -14.43 -7.19
C ASN A 68 6.54 -14.90 -8.05
N TRP A 69 5.38 -14.25 -7.95
CA TRP A 69 4.21 -14.53 -8.80
C TRP A 69 4.28 -13.86 -10.18
N GLY A 70 5.41 -13.21 -10.49
CA GLY A 70 5.68 -12.59 -11.79
C GLY A 70 5.05 -11.21 -11.99
N VAL A 71 4.69 -10.52 -10.90
CA VAL A 71 4.27 -9.11 -10.94
C VAL A 71 5.51 -8.22 -11.13
N ASN A 72 5.40 -7.20 -11.98
CA ASN A 72 6.47 -6.20 -12.16
C ASN A 72 6.51 -5.24 -10.95
N VAL A 73 7.22 -5.67 -9.91
CA VAL A 73 7.41 -4.95 -8.65
C VAL A 73 8.78 -4.27 -8.66
N ILE A 74 8.93 -3.13 -8.00
CA ILE A 74 10.28 -2.61 -7.66
C ILE A 74 11.05 -3.75 -6.97
N PRO A 75 12.25 -4.16 -7.46
CA PRO A 75 13.01 -5.25 -6.87
C PRO A 75 13.10 -5.12 -5.36
N THR A 76 12.63 -6.12 -4.64
CA THR A 76 12.42 -6.03 -3.20
C THR A 76 13.16 -7.16 -2.49
N LEU A 77 13.90 -6.80 -1.44
CA LEU A 77 14.52 -7.73 -0.49
C LEU A 77 13.99 -7.47 0.91
N ILE A 78 13.86 -8.53 1.67
CA ILE A 78 13.53 -8.48 3.11
C ILE A 78 14.67 -9.17 3.86
N CYS A 79 15.17 -8.52 4.90
CA CYS A 79 16.16 -9.10 5.81
C CYS A 79 15.94 -8.60 7.25
N SER A 80 16.63 -9.22 8.20
CA SER A 80 16.64 -8.74 9.58
C SER A 80 17.21 -7.33 9.66
N ALA A 81 16.68 -6.50 10.57
CA ALA A 81 17.17 -5.15 10.83
C ALA A 81 18.53 -5.17 11.56
N LYS A 82 19.52 -5.87 10.98
CA LYS A 82 20.89 -5.98 11.48
C LYS A 82 21.87 -5.54 10.39
N THR A 83 22.85 -4.75 10.77
CA THR A 83 23.85 -4.20 9.83
C THR A 83 24.47 -5.28 8.96
N SER A 84 24.89 -6.40 9.54
CA SER A 84 25.51 -7.50 8.79
C SER A 84 24.59 -8.09 7.74
N GLU A 85 23.31 -8.31 8.07
CA GLU A 85 22.33 -8.90 7.16
C GLU A 85 22.00 -7.97 5.99
N ILE A 86 21.87 -6.68 6.28
CA ILE A 86 21.63 -5.65 5.26
C ILE A 86 22.82 -5.56 4.30
N LEU A 87 24.05 -5.53 4.82
CA LEU A 87 25.26 -5.44 3.97
C LEU A 87 25.37 -6.68 3.08
N ILE A 88 25.18 -7.89 3.62
CA ILE A 88 25.18 -9.13 2.83
C ILE A 88 24.10 -9.11 1.74
N ALA A 89 22.89 -8.62 2.05
CA ALA A 89 21.82 -8.52 1.08
C ALA A 89 22.17 -7.55 -0.06
N LEU A 90 22.82 -6.42 0.25
CA LEU A 90 23.20 -5.39 -0.71
C LEU A 90 24.44 -5.77 -1.55
N GLU A 91 25.37 -6.57 -1.03
CA GLU A 91 26.56 -7.02 -1.78
C GLU A 91 26.23 -7.71 -3.11
N ARG A 92 25.05 -8.33 -3.19
CA ARG A 92 24.57 -9.06 -4.38
C ARG A 92 23.74 -8.19 -5.33
N GLN A 93 23.58 -6.90 -5.00
CA GLN A 93 22.76 -5.96 -5.75
C GLN A 93 23.63 -4.88 -6.41
N ASP A 94 23.37 -4.62 -7.67
CA ASP A 94 23.94 -3.48 -8.38
C ASP A 94 23.03 -2.25 -8.22
N TRP A 95 22.87 -1.79 -6.97
CA TRP A 95 22.05 -0.63 -6.62
C TRP A 95 22.93 0.51 -6.08
N PRO A 96 23.32 1.48 -6.92
CA PRO A 96 24.17 2.60 -6.47
C PRO A 96 23.49 3.46 -5.40
N GLU A 97 22.16 3.55 -5.47
CA GLU A 97 21.30 4.14 -4.46
C GLU A 97 20.14 3.19 -4.12
N PHE A 98 19.81 3.12 -2.86
CA PHE A 98 18.73 2.25 -2.39
C PHE A 98 17.90 2.93 -1.31
N VAL A 99 16.73 2.36 -1.05
CA VAL A 99 15.81 2.78 0.00
C VAL A 99 15.72 1.66 1.03
N ILE A 100 15.84 2.03 2.30
CA ILE A 100 15.54 1.19 3.45
C ILE A 100 14.24 1.67 4.09
N LYS A 101 13.35 0.75 4.43
CA LYS A 101 12.08 1.05 5.11
C LYS A 101 11.68 -0.09 6.05
N PRO A 102 10.86 0.15 7.10
CA PRO A 102 10.33 -0.92 7.95
C PRO A 102 9.51 -1.92 7.13
N ALA A 103 9.58 -3.20 7.49
CA ALA A 103 8.72 -4.22 6.89
C ALA A 103 7.25 -4.04 7.30
N VAL A 104 6.99 -3.51 8.49
CA VAL A 104 5.68 -3.04 8.95
C VAL A 104 5.75 -1.53 9.10
N GLY A 105 4.95 -0.80 8.32
CA GLY A 105 5.00 0.66 8.33
C GLY A 105 4.15 1.26 7.21
N GLN A 106 3.78 2.52 7.42
CA GLN A 106 2.93 3.29 6.52
C GLN A 106 3.39 4.75 6.42
N SER A 107 2.75 5.50 5.53
CA SER A 107 2.91 6.95 5.39
C SER A 107 4.34 7.42 5.11
N GLY A 108 5.25 6.53 4.66
CA GLY A 108 6.65 6.88 4.40
C GLY A 108 7.49 7.18 5.64
N ASN A 109 7.01 6.80 6.84
CA ASN A 109 7.78 6.92 8.08
C ASN A 109 9.00 6.01 8.03
N LEU A 110 10.15 6.51 8.51
CA LEU A 110 11.44 5.79 8.53
C LEU A 110 11.90 5.31 7.14
N VAL A 111 11.38 5.90 6.06
CA VAL A 111 11.86 5.61 4.70
C VAL A 111 13.07 6.47 4.40
N THR A 112 14.23 5.84 4.29
CA THR A 112 15.53 6.50 4.12
C THR A 112 16.18 6.08 2.82
N LYS A 113 16.63 7.05 2.04
CA LYS A 113 17.44 6.83 0.85
C LYS A 113 18.91 6.91 1.22
N LEU A 114 19.71 5.98 0.72
CA LEU A 114 21.13 5.85 0.97
C LEU A 114 21.88 5.54 -0.34
N LYS A 115 23.15 5.90 -0.38
CA LYS A 115 24.09 5.41 -1.40
C LYS A 115 24.77 4.13 -0.90
N GLN A 116 25.19 3.30 -1.83
CA GLN A 116 26.00 2.15 -1.47
C GLN A 116 27.28 2.60 -0.76
N GLY A 117 27.57 2.01 0.40
CA GLY A 117 28.71 2.38 1.25
C GLY A 117 28.45 3.50 2.26
N GLU A 118 27.29 4.16 2.23
CA GLU A 118 26.92 5.10 3.28
C GLU A 118 26.58 4.36 4.60
N ALA A 119 26.74 5.05 5.74
CA ALA A 119 26.36 4.52 7.03
C ALA A 119 24.85 4.30 7.11
N LEU A 120 24.46 3.13 7.60
CA LEU A 120 23.05 2.81 7.84
C LEU A 120 22.48 3.70 8.97
N PRO A 121 21.16 4.01 8.94
CA PRO A 121 20.50 4.72 10.02
C PRO A 121 20.45 3.87 11.29
N ASP A 122 19.97 4.44 12.39
CA ASP A 122 19.70 3.68 13.60
C ASP A 122 18.64 2.59 13.30
N LEU A 123 19.05 1.35 13.28
CA LEU A 123 18.20 0.22 12.93
C LEU A 123 17.24 -0.19 14.05
N SER A 124 17.46 0.26 15.29
CA SER A 124 16.61 -0.07 16.44
C SER A 124 15.16 0.40 16.29
N VAL A 125 14.93 1.41 15.46
CA VAL A 125 13.60 1.99 15.22
C VAL A 125 12.83 1.31 14.08
N TYR A 126 13.45 0.35 13.34
CA TYR A 126 12.83 -0.29 12.16
C TYR A 126 12.05 -1.56 12.50
N GLY A 127 12.08 -2.01 13.76
CA GLY A 127 11.53 -3.30 14.16
C GLY A 127 12.44 -4.47 13.81
N GLU A 128 11.89 -5.66 13.61
CA GLU A 128 12.68 -6.88 13.40
C GLU A 128 13.24 -7.01 11.99
N GLN A 129 12.51 -6.49 10.99
CA GLN A 129 12.84 -6.65 9.57
C GLN A 129 12.75 -5.34 8.81
N VAL A 130 13.57 -5.23 7.79
CA VAL A 130 13.60 -4.12 6.84
C VAL A 130 13.36 -4.59 5.42
N VAL A 131 12.79 -3.69 4.64
CA VAL A 131 12.69 -3.78 3.19
C VAL A 131 13.81 -2.98 2.58
N LEU A 132 14.49 -3.54 1.60
CA LEU A 132 15.48 -2.88 0.76
C LEU A 132 14.98 -2.88 -0.68
N GLN A 133 15.07 -1.73 -1.36
CA GLN A 133 14.67 -1.56 -2.76
C GLN A 133 15.67 -0.62 -3.45
N PRO A 134 15.93 -0.76 -4.77
CA PRO A 134 16.66 0.27 -5.49
C PRO A 134 15.90 1.60 -5.40
N PHE A 135 16.63 2.70 -5.37
CA PHE A 135 15.99 4.02 -5.50
C PHE A 135 15.53 4.22 -6.95
N ILE A 136 14.26 4.57 -7.11
CA ILE A 136 13.64 4.84 -8.42
C ILE A 136 13.48 6.36 -8.57
N PRO A 137 14.37 7.04 -9.28
CA PRO A 137 14.33 8.51 -9.41
C PRO A 137 13.06 9.02 -10.10
N GLU A 138 12.45 8.19 -10.93
CA GLU A 138 11.21 8.52 -11.63
C GLU A 138 10.03 8.75 -10.67
N VAL A 139 10.07 8.26 -9.44
CA VAL A 139 9.05 8.60 -8.41
C VAL A 139 9.05 10.11 -8.16
N ALA A 140 10.22 10.75 -8.11
CA ALA A 140 10.32 12.20 -7.92
C ALA A 140 9.87 13.00 -9.15
N THR A 141 10.17 12.51 -10.37
CA THR A 141 9.90 13.24 -11.62
C THR A 141 8.53 12.97 -12.18
N ASN A 142 8.10 11.69 -12.22
CA ASN A 142 6.84 11.26 -12.81
C ASN A 142 5.72 11.19 -11.76
N GLY A 143 6.08 11.21 -10.48
CA GLY A 143 5.16 10.94 -9.37
C GLY A 143 4.83 9.47 -9.24
N GLU A 144 4.00 9.17 -8.28
CA GLU A 144 3.44 7.84 -8.06
C GLU A 144 1.96 7.83 -8.41
N THR A 145 1.57 6.90 -9.27
CA THR A 145 0.19 6.73 -9.72
C THR A 145 -0.50 5.69 -8.83
N SER A 146 -1.60 6.09 -8.22
CA SER A 146 -2.50 5.24 -7.44
C SER A 146 -3.71 4.87 -8.28
N LEU A 147 -3.90 3.59 -8.55
CA LEU A 147 -5.07 3.06 -9.25
C LEU A 147 -6.01 2.43 -8.22
N ILE A 148 -7.25 2.90 -8.19
CA ILE A 148 -8.26 2.47 -7.24
C ILE A 148 -9.20 1.46 -7.90
N PHE A 149 -9.40 0.32 -7.24
CA PHE A 149 -10.25 -0.77 -7.71
C PHE A 149 -11.32 -1.12 -6.67
N PHE A 150 -12.50 -1.48 -7.16
CA PHE A 150 -13.59 -2.03 -6.36
C PHE A 150 -14.05 -3.35 -6.97
N ASN A 151 -13.96 -4.46 -6.21
CA ASN A 151 -14.18 -5.83 -6.69
C ASN A 151 -13.39 -6.13 -7.98
N GLY A 152 -12.14 -5.71 -8.08
CA GLY A 152 -11.30 -5.88 -9.27
C GLY A 152 -11.66 -4.97 -10.46
N VAL A 153 -12.72 -4.17 -10.36
CA VAL A 153 -13.10 -3.20 -11.40
C VAL A 153 -12.40 -1.86 -11.14
N PHE A 154 -11.69 -1.35 -12.16
CA PHE A 154 -11.05 -0.05 -12.08
C PHE A 154 -12.07 1.05 -11.89
N SER A 155 -11.83 1.92 -10.92
CA SER A 155 -12.68 3.06 -10.61
C SER A 155 -12.10 4.38 -11.11
N HIS A 156 -10.89 4.71 -10.70
CA HIS A 156 -10.21 5.95 -11.04
C HIS A 156 -8.73 5.88 -10.67
N ALA A 157 -7.97 6.87 -11.12
CA ALA A 157 -6.57 7.01 -10.76
C ALA A 157 -6.25 8.43 -10.34
N ILE A 158 -5.27 8.55 -9.45
CA ILE A 158 -4.65 9.82 -9.09
C ILE A 158 -3.13 9.69 -9.19
N ARG A 159 -2.46 10.80 -9.43
CA ARG A 159 -1.02 10.90 -9.32
C ARG A 159 -0.66 11.72 -8.08
N ARG A 160 0.23 11.17 -7.27
CA ARG A 160 0.85 11.82 -6.13
C ARG A 160 2.19 12.39 -6.58
N GLN A 161 2.24 13.68 -6.85
CA GLN A 161 3.44 14.36 -7.34
C GLN A 161 4.20 15.00 -6.18
N PRO A 162 5.42 14.54 -5.85
CA PRO A 162 6.26 15.18 -4.86
C PRO A 162 6.61 16.63 -5.26
N PRO A 163 6.79 17.53 -4.29
CA PRO A 163 7.32 18.86 -4.56
C PRO A 163 8.82 18.78 -4.95
N GLN A 164 9.34 19.89 -5.48
CA GLN A 164 10.75 19.98 -5.80
C GLN A 164 11.64 19.66 -4.57
N ASN A 165 12.69 18.87 -4.77
CA ASN A 165 13.62 18.38 -3.73
C ASN A 165 13.02 17.35 -2.74
N GLU A 166 11.84 16.82 -3.00
CA GLU A 166 11.28 15.66 -2.30
C GLU A 166 11.09 14.52 -3.31
N TRP A 167 11.31 13.29 -2.87
CA TRP A 167 11.14 12.10 -3.71
C TRP A 167 10.04 11.17 -3.19
N ARG A 168 9.62 11.32 -1.93
CA ARG A 168 8.57 10.49 -1.33
C ARG A 168 7.19 10.98 -1.75
N ALA A 169 6.35 10.06 -2.15
CA ALA A 169 5.02 10.35 -2.68
C ALA A 169 3.89 10.22 -1.63
N ASN A 170 4.21 10.32 -0.34
CA ASN A 170 3.24 10.23 0.75
C ASN A 170 2.67 11.62 1.12
N SER A 171 1.41 11.68 1.56
CA SER A 171 0.66 12.92 1.80
C SER A 171 1.33 13.88 2.78
N GLN A 172 2.05 13.37 3.78
CA GLN A 172 2.79 14.18 4.75
C GLN A 172 3.92 15.02 4.14
N TYR A 173 4.39 14.66 2.95
CA TYR A 173 5.43 15.39 2.20
C TYR A 173 4.86 16.45 1.25
N LYS A 174 3.63 16.91 1.48
CA LYS A 174 2.96 17.98 0.71
C LYS A 174 2.85 17.68 -0.79
N VAL A 175 2.67 16.42 -1.14
CA VAL A 175 2.45 16.00 -2.52
C VAL A 175 1.21 16.65 -3.13
N LYS A 176 1.26 16.95 -4.42
CA LYS A 176 0.07 17.32 -5.17
C LYS A 176 -0.69 16.06 -5.56
N ILE A 177 -1.98 16.02 -5.24
CA ILE A 177 -2.89 14.93 -5.64
C ILE A 177 -3.63 15.39 -6.89
N ILE A 178 -3.35 14.73 -8.02
CA ILE A 178 -3.82 15.11 -9.34
C ILE A 178 -4.63 13.96 -9.92
N PRO A 179 -5.95 14.13 -10.18
CA PRO A 179 -6.70 13.16 -10.95
C PRO A 179 -6.06 12.97 -12.33
N VAL A 180 -5.88 11.73 -12.74
CA VAL A 180 -5.25 11.41 -14.03
C VAL A 180 -6.04 10.32 -14.77
N GLU A 181 -6.07 10.44 -16.07
CA GLU A 181 -6.44 9.33 -16.94
C GLU A 181 -5.18 8.49 -17.21
N VAL A 182 -5.34 7.18 -17.22
CA VAL A 182 -4.26 6.24 -17.47
C VAL A 182 -4.61 5.34 -18.65
N ASP A 183 -3.58 4.94 -19.38
CA ASP A 183 -3.73 4.01 -20.50
C ASP A 183 -4.36 2.69 -20.06
N GLY A 184 -5.19 2.10 -20.93
CA GLY A 184 -5.85 0.83 -20.65
C GLY A 184 -4.86 -0.30 -20.35
N TYR A 185 -3.69 -0.30 -20.96
CA TYR A 185 -2.63 -1.26 -20.66
C TYR A 185 -2.13 -1.15 -19.23
N ILE A 186 -1.97 0.07 -18.70
CA ILE A 186 -1.58 0.31 -17.30
C ILE A 186 -2.67 -0.19 -16.35
N ILE A 187 -3.95 0.06 -16.68
CA ILE A 187 -5.08 -0.43 -15.88
C ILE A 187 -5.07 -1.96 -15.83
N GLU A 188 -4.86 -2.64 -16.97
CA GLU A 188 -4.81 -4.11 -17.02
C GLU A 188 -3.61 -4.66 -16.26
N THR A 189 -2.44 -3.99 -16.34
CA THR A 189 -1.26 -4.38 -15.57
C THR A 189 -1.52 -4.28 -14.06
N ALA A 190 -2.14 -3.20 -13.59
CA ALA A 190 -2.50 -3.04 -12.19
C ALA A 190 -3.61 -4.03 -11.77
N ARG A 191 -4.60 -4.31 -12.63
CA ARG A 191 -5.62 -5.32 -12.39
C ARG A 191 -5.03 -6.73 -12.29
N HIS A 192 -4.00 -7.04 -13.09
CA HIS A 192 -3.30 -8.33 -13.02
C HIS A 192 -2.71 -8.59 -11.63
N VAL A 193 -2.24 -7.56 -10.91
CA VAL A 193 -1.79 -7.69 -9.51
C VAL A 193 -2.90 -8.28 -8.65
N LEU A 194 -4.14 -7.78 -8.78
CA LEU A 194 -5.28 -8.26 -7.99
C LEU A 194 -5.69 -9.69 -8.37
N HIS A 195 -5.54 -10.08 -9.63
CA HIS A 195 -5.82 -11.45 -10.09
C HIS A 195 -4.79 -12.49 -9.61
N LYS A 196 -3.63 -12.06 -9.11
CA LYS A 196 -2.66 -12.95 -8.46
C LYS A 196 -3.03 -13.29 -7.02
N LEU A 197 -3.92 -12.51 -6.41
CA LEU A 197 -4.33 -12.73 -5.04
C LEU A 197 -5.23 -13.97 -4.93
N PRO A 198 -5.19 -14.71 -3.82
CA PRO A 198 -6.02 -15.90 -3.62
C PRO A 198 -7.51 -15.58 -3.55
N GLU A 199 -7.87 -14.35 -3.22
CA GLU A 199 -9.25 -13.87 -3.16
C GLU A 199 -9.30 -12.41 -3.65
N MET A 200 -10.37 -12.03 -4.35
CA MET A 200 -10.53 -10.67 -4.85
C MET A 200 -10.90 -9.72 -3.71
N PRO A 201 -10.11 -8.66 -3.47
CA PRO A 201 -10.46 -7.65 -2.48
C PRO A 201 -11.67 -6.82 -2.93
N VAL A 202 -12.50 -6.41 -1.97
CA VAL A 202 -13.65 -5.52 -2.22
C VAL A 202 -13.19 -4.12 -2.60
N TYR A 203 -12.10 -3.65 -2.01
CA TYR A 203 -11.39 -2.43 -2.41
C TYR A 203 -9.89 -2.65 -2.38
N ALA A 204 -9.20 -1.97 -3.27
CA ALA A 204 -7.74 -1.96 -3.33
C ALA A 204 -7.22 -0.66 -3.89
N ARG A 205 -6.03 -0.26 -3.45
CA ARG A 205 -5.20 0.76 -4.10
C ARG A 205 -3.89 0.12 -4.55
N VAL A 206 -3.62 0.23 -5.83
CA VAL A 206 -2.41 -0.29 -6.47
C VAL A 206 -1.54 0.89 -6.83
N ASP A 207 -0.41 1.05 -6.15
CA ASP A 207 0.49 2.19 -6.26
C ASP A 207 1.75 1.83 -7.03
N GLY A 208 2.11 2.67 -7.98
CA GLY A 208 3.33 2.45 -8.76
C GLY A 208 3.73 3.65 -9.59
N THR A 209 4.90 3.57 -10.21
CA THR A 209 5.44 4.59 -11.08
C THR A 209 5.38 4.12 -12.52
N ILE A 210 4.99 5.01 -13.44
CA ILE A 210 4.97 4.73 -14.88
C ILE A 210 6.29 5.17 -15.48
N ILE A 211 7.06 4.19 -15.99
CA ILE A 211 8.38 4.39 -16.59
C ILE A 211 8.34 3.79 -17.98
N ASN A 212 8.63 4.57 -19.02
CA ASN A 212 8.62 4.11 -20.41
C ASN A 212 7.31 3.37 -20.77
N ASN A 213 6.20 3.91 -20.33
CA ASN A 213 4.86 3.32 -20.51
C ASN A 213 4.67 1.94 -19.86
N GLN A 214 5.50 1.58 -18.88
CA GLN A 214 5.34 0.38 -18.07
C GLN A 214 5.01 0.76 -16.63
N PHE A 215 4.12 0.01 -16.01
CA PHE A 215 3.76 0.18 -14.60
C PHE A 215 4.71 -0.64 -13.73
N LEU A 216 5.45 0.03 -12.86
CA LEU A 216 6.33 -0.58 -11.87
C LEU A 216 5.64 -0.45 -10.50
N LEU A 217 5.17 -1.57 -9.95
CA LEU A 217 4.47 -1.60 -8.67
C LEU A 217 5.42 -1.24 -7.52
N ASN A 218 5.02 -0.29 -6.69
CA ASN A 218 5.69 0.08 -5.45
C ASN A 218 4.98 -0.47 -4.22
N GLU A 219 3.65 -0.39 -4.18
CA GLU A 219 2.86 -0.78 -3.02
C GLU A 219 1.46 -1.26 -3.43
N LEU A 220 0.90 -2.20 -2.65
CA LEU A 220 -0.48 -2.62 -2.71
C LEU A 220 -1.10 -2.34 -1.35
N GLU A 221 -2.21 -1.59 -1.29
CA GLU A 221 -2.90 -1.28 -0.05
C GLU A 221 -4.29 -1.91 -0.03
N LEU A 222 -4.52 -2.81 0.93
CA LEU A 222 -5.77 -3.56 1.12
C LEU A 222 -6.42 -3.31 2.48
N ILE A 223 -5.76 -2.55 3.37
CA ILE A 223 -6.20 -2.31 4.75
C ILE A 223 -6.82 -0.92 4.87
N GLU A 224 -6.00 0.14 4.77
CA GLU A 224 -6.38 1.52 5.07
C GLU A 224 -6.05 2.53 3.95
N PRO A 225 -6.23 2.18 2.67
CA PRO A 225 -5.89 3.10 1.60
C PRO A 225 -6.72 4.37 1.64
N ALA A 226 -6.07 5.51 1.42
CA ALA A 226 -6.80 6.68 0.97
C ALA A 226 -7.37 6.42 -0.42
N LEU A 227 -8.69 6.32 -0.53
CA LEU A 227 -9.38 5.96 -1.79
C LEU A 227 -9.65 7.16 -2.69
N TYR A 228 -9.36 8.39 -2.26
CA TYR A 228 -9.52 9.64 -3.04
C TYR A 228 -10.89 9.79 -3.70
N LEU A 229 -11.96 9.39 -2.99
CA LEU A 229 -13.33 9.36 -3.50
C LEU A 229 -13.85 10.77 -3.90
N ASP A 230 -13.30 11.81 -3.28
CA ASP A 230 -13.61 13.23 -3.54
C ASP A 230 -12.92 13.77 -4.81
N ARG A 231 -11.97 13.03 -5.37
CA ARG A 231 -11.16 13.48 -6.50
C ARG A 231 -11.68 13.04 -7.85
N TRP A 232 -12.68 12.17 -7.89
CA TRP A 232 -13.23 11.67 -9.14
C TRP A 232 -14.76 11.55 -9.09
N LYS A 233 -15.43 12.14 -10.09
CA LYS A 233 -16.90 12.10 -10.18
C LYS A 233 -17.41 10.66 -10.24
N GLY A 234 -18.37 10.32 -9.40
CA GLY A 234 -18.98 8.98 -9.34
C GLY A 234 -18.15 7.92 -8.58
N ALA A 235 -16.98 8.28 -8.04
CA ALA A 235 -16.16 7.32 -7.25
C ALA A 235 -16.85 6.92 -5.95
N THR A 236 -17.46 7.89 -5.26
CA THR A 236 -18.20 7.62 -4.01
C THR A 236 -19.39 6.69 -4.25
N GLU A 237 -20.16 6.93 -5.32
CA GLU A 237 -21.31 6.11 -5.69
C GLU A 237 -20.87 4.68 -5.98
N ARG A 238 -19.84 4.49 -6.80
CA ARG A 238 -19.28 3.16 -7.10
C ARG A 238 -18.82 2.42 -5.84
N PHE A 239 -18.15 3.11 -4.92
CA PHE A 239 -17.71 2.51 -3.67
C PHE A 239 -18.90 2.11 -2.79
N VAL A 240 -19.92 2.98 -2.68
CA VAL A 240 -21.15 2.67 -1.91
C VAL A 240 -21.89 1.47 -2.51
N ASP A 241 -22.00 1.37 -3.83
CA ASP A 241 -22.69 0.26 -4.51
C ASP A 241 -21.97 -1.08 -4.22
N VAL A 242 -20.64 -1.09 -4.23
CA VAL A 242 -19.86 -2.28 -3.87
C VAL A 242 -20.04 -2.65 -2.41
N LEU A 243 -20.03 -1.68 -1.48
CA LEU A 243 -20.31 -1.93 -0.06
C LEU A 243 -21.72 -2.50 0.14
N LYS A 244 -22.74 -1.92 -0.51
CA LYS A 244 -24.12 -2.44 -0.45
C LYS A 244 -24.19 -3.89 -0.93
N SER A 245 -23.53 -4.20 -2.04
CA SER A 245 -23.51 -5.57 -2.57
C SER A 245 -22.84 -6.57 -1.63
N ARG A 246 -21.93 -6.14 -0.76
CA ARG A 246 -21.27 -6.99 0.25
C ARG A 246 -22.09 -7.11 1.53
N ILE A 247 -22.75 -6.04 1.96
CA ILE A 247 -23.47 -5.94 3.24
C ILE A 247 -24.88 -6.58 3.16
N LEU A 248 -25.52 -6.52 1.98
CA LEU A 248 -26.90 -6.97 1.80
C LEU A 248 -27.01 -8.43 1.28
N LYS A 249 -25.89 -9.14 1.17
CA LYS A 249 -25.84 -10.57 0.90
C LYS A 249 -25.95 -11.36 2.21
#